data_61e3b7f7fccc3d611d4b44b241bcc8cb
#
_entry.id   61e3b7f7fccc3d611d4b44b241bcc8cb
#
_cell.length_a   1.000
_cell.length_b   1.000
_cell.length_c   1.000
_cell.angle_alpha   90.00
_cell.angle_beta   90.00
_cell.angle_gamma   90.00
#
_symmetry.space_group_name_H-M   'P 1'
#
loop_
_entity.id
_entity.type
_entity.pdbx_description
1 polymer ?
#
loop_
_entity_poly.entity_id
_entity_poly.type
_entity_poly.pdbx_seq_one_letter_code
_entity_poly.pdbx_strand_id
1 'polypeptide(L)'
;MRKRLLALLLSALMLLSLAACGSDTQEETSGEETTGEETGTQDFGGAELVVATWGWAEAGLMELAADFEETYNCTIVVDPTSGNGDRLNKLMAEQNDPTADVALLTKSFAETGAQEGLFEPIDTSVVTSLDHLYDFALDANGYGPCYSLCRYGIMYNADALEKAGLPAPTSYEGLFDDQYAHMVALPDMTSTAGPYMLVAMAEAMGGSQEDVTPAMELMQEKKDNINIWYTASSDVVNAFTTGEANITVFMDINMPGLMESGLNMVWVDAEEG
;
A
#
# COMPACT_ATOMS: atom_id res chain seq x y z
N MET A 1 -3.39 -27.52 -24.95
CA MET A 1 -2.63 -28.53 -25.72
C MET A 1 -1.28 -28.04 -26.25
N ARG A 2 -1.02 -26.77 -26.43
CA ARG A 2 0.28 -26.25 -26.91
C ARG A 2 1.41 -26.25 -25.85
N LYS A 3 1.12 -26.08 -24.57
CA LYS A 3 2.12 -26.08 -23.49
C LYS A 3 2.72 -27.45 -23.16
N ARG A 4 2.03 -28.55 -23.47
CA ARG A 4 2.54 -29.92 -23.25
C ARG A 4 3.44 -30.45 -24.36
N LEU A 5 3.43 -29.84 -25.55
CA LEU A 5 4.35 -30.17 -26.64
C LEU A 5 5.72 -29.54 -26.50
N LEU A 6 5.84 -28.36 -25.84
CA LEU A 6 7.13 -27.71 -25.60
C LEU A 6 7.97 -28.45 -24.55
N ALA A 7 7.34 -29.05 -23.53
CA ALA A 7 8.04 -29.77 -22.47
C ALA A 7 8.68 -31.08 -22.98
N LEU A 8 8.16 -31.67 -24.03
CA LEU A 8 8.69 -32.90 -24.62
C LEU A 8 9.85 -32.66 -25.62
N LEU A 9 10.01 -31.46 -26.13
CA LEU A 9 11.12 -31.09 -27.02
C LEU A 9 12.38 -30.67 -26.27
N LEU A 10 12.27 -30.17 -25.05
CA LEU A 10 13.43 -29.85 -24.21
C LEU A 10 14.10 -31.08 -23.56
N SER A 11 13.36 -32.15 -23.34
CA SER A 11 13.93 -33.38 -22.75
C SER A 11 14.75 -34.25 -23.76
N ALA A 12 14.64 -33.99 -25.05
CA ALA A 12 15.35 -34.72 -26.09
C ALA A 12 16.73 -34.12 -26.44
N LEU A 13 17.04 -32.91 -26.01
CA LEU A 13 18.33 -32.22 -26.31
C LEU A 13 19.40 -32.46 -25.23
N MET A 14 19.09 -33.01 -24.07
CA MET A 14 20.06 -33.25 -22.97
C MET A 14 20.73 -34.65 -23.01
N LEU A 15 20.51 -35.48 -24.02
CA LEU A 15 21.05 -36.85 -24.08
C LEU A 15 22.19 -37.04 -25.09
N LEU A 16 22.75 -35.99 -25.70
CA LEU A 16 23.75 -36.11 -26.77
C LEU A 16 25.14 -35.51 -26.45
N SER A 17 25.50 -35.25 -25.19
CA SER A 17 26.81 -34.71 -24.85
C SER A 17 27.65 -35.53 -23.86
N LEU A 18 27.62 -36.86 -24.00
CA LEU A 18 28.45 -37.79 -23.23
C LEU A 18 29.14 -38.79 -24.13
N ALA A 19 30.09 -38.32 -24.95
CA ALA A 19 31.09 -39.20 -25.54
C ALA A 19 32.24 -38.41 -26.15
N ALA A 20 33.27 -38.12 -25.35
CA ALA A 20 34.66 -38.02 -25.82
C ALA A 20 35.59 -38.16 -24.61
N CYS A 21 36.04 -39.38 -24.41
CA CYS A 21 37.15 -39.72 -23.52
C CYS A 21 38.45 -39.59 -24.29
N GLY A 22 39.52 -39.14 -23.65
CA GLY A 22 40.89 -39.18 -24.19
C GLY A 22 41.91 -38.64 -23.19
N SER A 23 42.47 -39.54 -22.39
CA SER A 23 43.74 -39.59 -21.62
C SER A 23 44.82 -38.53 -21.91
N ASP A 24 45.50 -37.92 -20.96
CA ASP A 24 46.65 -38.32 -20.17
C ASP A 24 47.31 -37.18 -19.37
N THR A 25 47.80 -37.55 -18.18
CA THR A 25 49.01 -37.09 -17.46
C THR A 25 48.91 -35.89 -16.51
N GLN A 26 49.25 -36.23 -15.26
CA GLN A 26 49.46 -35.51 -14.01
C GLN A 26 50.25 -34.22 -14.08
N GLU A 27 49.84 -33.23 -13.31
CA GLU A 27 50.71 -32.48 -12.39
C GLU A 27 49.85 -31.86 -11.25
N GLU A 28 50.23 -32.22 -10.00
CA GLU A 28 49.64 -31.66 -8.79
C GLU A 28 50.02 -30.20 -8.60
N THR A 29 49.02 -29.34 -8.44
CA THR A 29 49.18 -28.07 -7.75
C THR A 29 47.91 -27.81 -6.95
N SER A 30 48.08 -27.77 -5.61
CA SER A 30 47.06 -27.36 -4.67
C SER A 30 46.63 -25.89 -4.92
N GLY A 31 45.42 -25.73 -5.38
CA GLY A 31 44.72 -24.44 -5.43
C GLY A 31 43.42 -24.60 -4.70
N GLU A 32 43.24 -23.82 -3.65
CA GLU A 32 41.99 -23.64 -2.93
C GLU A 32 40.89 -23.24 -3.93
N GLU A 33 40.00 -24.17 -4.25
CA GLU A 33 38.75 -23.86 -4.93
C GLU A 33 37.83 -23.12 -3.92
N THR A 34 37.86 -21.80 -3.97
CA THR A 34 36.73 -20.99 -3.53
C THR A 34 35.60 -21.27 -4.52
N THR A 35 34.68 -22.12 -4.12
CA THR A 35 33.35 -22.20 -4.76
C THR A 35 32.62 -20.91 -4.49
N GLY A 36 32.83 -19.91 -5.36
CA GLY A 36 31.92 -18.79 -5.50
C GLY A 36 30.65 -19.36 -6.11
N GLU A 37 29.57 -19.43 -5.36
CA GLU A 37 28.23 -19.49 -5.93
C GLU A 37 28.08 -18.23 -6.77
N GLU A 38 28.20 -18.36 -8.09
CA GLU A 38 27.66 -17.39 -9.03
C GLU A 38 26.14 -17.43 -8.84
N THR A 39 25.61 -16.57 -7.99
CA THR A 39 24.20 -16.20 -8.02
C THR A 39 24.00 -15.41 -9.30
N GLY A 40 23.87 -16.11 -10.41
CA GLY A 40 23.52 -15.51 -11.69
C GLY A 40 22.20 -14.77 -11.52
N THR A 41 22.20 -13.46 -11.68
CA THR A 41 20.98 -12.64 -11.67
C THR A 41 20.03 -13.22 -12.71
N GLN A 42 18.82 -13.56 -12.33
CA GLN A 42 17.83 -14.13 -13.23
C GLN A 42 17.39 -13.07 -14.24
N ASP A 43 17.56 -13.35 -15.53
CA ASP A 43 17.11 -12.50 -16.63
C ASP A 43 15.68 -12.91 -17.05
N PHE A 44 14.72 -12.01 -16.93
CA PHE A 44 13.32 -12.22 -17.29
C PHE A 44 13.01 -11.90 -18.76
N GLY A 45 14.03 -11.53 -19.58
CA GLY A 45 13.90 -11.41 -21.03
C GLY A 45 12.97 -10.30 -21.50
N GLY A 46 12.84 -9.23 -20.76
CA GLY A 46 11.96 -8.10 -21.07
C GLY A 46 10.49 -8.37 -20.71
N ALA A 47 10.20 -9.29 -19.79
CA ALA A 47 8.84 -9.53 -19.31
C ALA A 47 8.24 -8.29 -18.65
N GLU A 48 6.94 -8.11 -18.79
CA GLU A 48 6.18 -7.08 -18.07
C GLU A 48 5.66 -7.65 -16.75
N LEU A 49 5.77 -6.87 -15.67
CA LEU A 49 5.19 -7.15 -14.35
C LEU A 49 4.19 -6.03 -14.03
N VAL A 50 2.91 -6.39 -13.96
CA VAL A 50 1.83 -5.44 -13.68
C VAL A 50 1.59 -5.30 -12.19
N VAL A 51 1.76 -4.08 -11.66
CA VAL A 51 1.58 -3.77 -10.25
C VAL A 51 0.35 -2.88 -10.07
N ALA A 52 -0.71 -3.44 -9.50
CA ALA A 52 -1.91 -2.69 -9.17
C ALA A 52 -1.70 -1.91 -7.85
N THR A 53 -1.76 -0.57 -7.92
CA THR A 53 -1.51 0.31 -6.78
C THR A 53 -2.33 1.60 -6.85
N TRP A 54 -2.08 2.52 -5.93
CA TRP A 54 -2.68 3.86 -5.94
C TRP A 54 -1.89 4.79 -6.85
N GLY A 55 -2.58 5.67 -7.59
CA GLY A 55 -1.91 6.63 -8.47
C GLY A 55 -0.90 7.55 -7.76
N TRP A 56 -1.14 7.89 -6.49
CA TRP A 56 -0.19 8.68 -5.70
C TRP A 56 1.09 7.91 -5.35
N ALA A 57 1.06 6.56 -5.34
CA ALA A 57 2.22 5.73 -5.03
C ALA A 57 3.09 5.41 -6.27
N GLU A 58 2.59 5.70 -7.47
CA GLU A 58 3.24 5.35 -8.74
C GLU A 58 4.66 5.91 -8.85
N ALA A 59 4.84 7.22 -8.59
CA ALA A 59 6.15 7.86 -8.74
C ALA A 59 7.21 7.23 -7.81
N GLY A 60 6.87 7.01 -6.53
CA GLY A 60 7.79 6.37 -5.59
C GLY A 60 8.06 4.90 -5.91
N LEU A 61 7.06 4.18 -6.39
CA LEU A 61 7.24 2.80 -6.84
C LEU A 61 8.19 2.72 -8.03
N MET A 62 8.02 3.58 -9.04
CA MET A 62 8.87 3.60 -10.24
C MET A 62 10.31 4.02 -9.94
N GLU A 63 10.52 4.90 -8.96
CA GLU A 63 11.86 5.25 -8.50
C GLU A 63 12.56 4.03 -7.86
N LEU A 64 11.86 3.28 -7.02
CA LEU A 64 12.39 2.07 -6.39
C LEU A 64 12.54 0.90 -7.39
N ALA A 65 11.70 0.84 -8.39
CA ALA A 65 11.68 -0.25 -9.38
C ALA A 65 12.81 -0.14 -10.41
N ALA A 66 13.40 1.04 -10.62
CA ALA A 66 14.39 1.26 -11.69
C ALA A 66 15.60 0.29 -11.62
N ASP A 67 16.16 0.09 -10.43
CA ASP A 67 17.27 -0.84 -10.23
C ASP A 67 16.82 -2.31 -10.41
N PHE A 68 15.57 -2.62 -10.07
CA PHE A 68 14.99 -3.93 -10.27
C PHE A 68 14.81 -4.25 -11.76
N GLU A 69 14.26 -3.31 -12.53
CA GLU A 69 14.09 -3.45 -13.98
C GLU A 69 15.42 -3.69 -14.69
N GLU A 70 16.45 -2.91 -14.32
CA GLU A 70 17.80 -3.07 -14.89
C GLU A 70 18.42 -4.42 -14.48
N THR A 71 18.28 -4.79 -13.19
CA THR A 71 18.89 -6.00 -12.64
C THR A 71 18.31 -7.27 -13.26
N TYR A 72 16.99 -7.29 -13.44
CA TYR A 72 16.26 -8.50 -13.85
C TYR A 72 15.78 -8.47 -15.31
N ASN A 73 16.11 -7.42 -16.07
CA ASN A 73 15.67 -7.23 -17.45
C ASN A 73 14.16 -7.44 -17.61
N CYS A 74 13.38 -6.64 -16.90
CA CYS A 74 11.91 -6.65 -16.95
C CYS A 74 11.38 -5.21 -17.00
N THR A 75 10.08 -5.03 -17.14
CA THR A 75 9.41 -3.73 -17.11
C THR A 75 8.28 -3.75 -16.08
N ILE A 76 8.24 -2.79 -15.19
CA ILE A 76 7.14 -2.58 -14.25
C ILE A 76 6.06 -1.74 -14.91
N VAL A 77 4.85 -2.27 -14.98
CA VAL A 77 3.66 -1.56 -15.49
C VAL A 77 2.74 -1.28 -14.32
N VAL A 78 2.46 0.01 -14.07
CA VAL A 78 1.57 0.40 -12.97
C VAL A 78 0.11 0.42 -13.46
N ASP A 79 -0.76 -0.27 -12.71
CA ASP A 79 -2.22 -0.15 -12.82
C ASP A 79 -2.75 0.73 -11.68
N PRO A 80 -3.02 2.03 -11.92
CA PRO A 80 -3.31 3.01 -10.88
C PRO A 80 -4.80 3.01 -10.50
N THR A 81 -5.30 1.93 -9.95
CA THR A 81 -6.68 1.87 -9.45
C THR A 81 -6.82 2.69 -8.17
N SER A 82 -7.82 3.58 -8.11
CA SER A 82 -7.93 4.62 -7.09
C SER A 82 -8.20 4.12 -5.67
N GLY A 83 -9.00 3.07 -5.49
CA GLY A 83 -9.43 2.58 -4.18
C GLY A 83 -9.10 1.12 -3.92
N ASN A 84 -8.99 0.73 -2.64
CA ASN A 84 -8.81 -0.67 -2.26
C ASN A 84 -9.99 -1.54 -2.69
N GLY A 85 -11.23 -1.05 -2.49
CA GLY A 85 -12.45 -1.78 -2.86
C GLY A 85 -12.53 -2.04 -4.36
N ASP A 86 -12.25 -1.02 -5.18
CA ASP A 86 -12.26 -1.15 -6.64
C ASP A 86 -11.20 -2.13 -7.11
N ARG A 87 -9.99 -2.05 -6.52
CA ARG A 87 -8.89 -2.98 -6.82
C ARG A 87 -9.25 -4.41 -6.45
N LEU A 88 -9.78 -4.64 -5.25
CA LEU A 88 -10.21 -5.97 -4.82
C LEU A 88 -11.32 -6.52 -5.72
N ASN A 89 -12.33 -5.71 -6.06
CA ASN A 89 -13.41 -6.09 -6.97
C ASN A 89 -12.87 -6.45 -8.37
N LYS A 90 -11.89 -5.69 -8.88
CA LYS A 90 -11.23 -6.01 -10.15
C LYS A 90 -10.52 -7.36 -10.08
N LEU A 91 -9.71 -7.59 -9.04
CA LEU A 91 -9.02 -8.87 -8.83
C LEU A 91 -10.00 -10.06 -8.76
N MET A 92 -11.12 -9.89 -8.04
CA MET A 92 -12.18 -10.91 -7.98
C MET A 92 -12.81 -11.18 -9.35
N ALA A 93 -13.07 -10.13 -10.14
CA ALA A 93 -13.64 -10.27 -11.47
C ALA A 93 -12.67 -10.95 -12.47
N GLU A 94 -11.37 -10.76 -12.28
CA GLU A 94 -10.29 -11.27 -13.14
C GLU A 94 -9.64 -12.55 -12.60
N GLN A 95 -10.19 -13.16 -11.56
CA GLN A 95 -9.58 -14.33 -10.87
C GLN A 95 -9.15 -15.48 -11.81
N ASN A 96 -9.88 -15.70 -12.91
CA ASN A 96 -9.56 -16.78 -13.86
C ASN A 96 -8.55 -16.37 -14.95
N ASP A 97 -8.31 -15.08 -15.13
CA ASP A 97 -7.38 -14.51 -16.10
C ASP A 97 -6.87 -13.15 -15.57
N PRO A 98 -6.05 -13.18 -14.50
CA PRO A 98 -5.59 -11.97 -13.84
C PRO A 98 -4.74 -11.11 -14.76
N THR A 99 -4.98 -9.80 -14.73
CA THR A 99 -4.18 -8.80 -15.45
C THR A 99 -3.09 -8.19 -14.58
N ALA A 100 -3.21 -8.27 -13.25
CA ALA A 100 -2.19 -7.82 -12.32
C ALA A 100 -1.41 -9.01 -11.75
N ASP A 101 -0.10 -8.86 -11.64
CA ASP A 101 0.80 -9.85 -11.04
C ASP A 101 1.01 -9.57 -9.54
N VAL A 102 1.02 -8.30 -9.16
CA VAL A 102 1.17 -7.85 -7.77
C VAL A 102 0.09 -6.82 -7.46
N ALA A 103 -0.50 -6.90 -6.27
CA ALA A 103 -1.47 -5.91 -5.80
C ALA A 103 -1.06 -5.33 -4.45
N LEU A 104 -0.94 -4.01 -4.39
CA LEU A 104 -0.72 -3.26 -3.15
C LEU A 104 -2.08 -2.92 -2.53
N LEU A 105 -2.35 -3.44 -1.36
CA LEU A 105 -3.63 -3.30 -0.66
C LEU A 105 -3.39 -2.90 0.80
N THR A 106 -4.35 -2.24 1.43
CA THR A 106 -4.33 -2.13 2.89
C THR A 106 -4.60 -3.50 3.52
N LYS A 107 -4.09 -3.71 4.73
CA LYS A 107 -4.10 -5.01 5.40
C LYS A 107 -5.47 -5.70 5.37
N SER A 108 -6.55 -4.99 5.73
CA SER A 108 -7.90 -5.58 5.77
C SER A 108 -8.40 -6.08 4.40
N PHE A 109 -8.08 -5.33 3.33
CA PHE A 109 -8.43 -5.74 1.97
C PHE A 109 -7.54 -6.87 1.46
N ALA A 110 -6.26 -6.89 1.85
CA ALA A 110 -5.36 -8.00 1.55
C ALA A 110 -5.81 -9.30 2.24
N GLU A 111 -6.22 -9.22 3.51
CA GLU A 111 -6.78 -10.36 4.25
C GLU A 111 -8.06 -10.89 3.60
N THR A 112 -8.96 -9.98 3.16
CA THR A 112 -10.17 -10.38 2.41
C THR A 112 -9.81 -11.09 1.10
N GLY A 113 -8.88 -10.52 0.32
CA GLY A 113 -8.44 -11.14 -0.94
C GLY A 113 -7.79 -12.50 -0.74
N ALA A 114 -7.02 -12.68 0.34
CA ALA A 114 -6.45 -13.98 0.70
C ALA A 114 -7.52 -15.01 1.07
N GLN A 115 -8.57 -14.61 1.83
CA GLN A 115 -9.71 -15.48 2.16
C GLN A 115 -10.50 -15.90 0.92
N GLU A 116 -10.62 -15.01 -0.07
CA GLU A 116 -11.25 -15.31 -1.37
C GLU A 116 -10.34 -16.12 -2.33
N GLY A 117 -9.10 -16.42 -1.90
CA GLY A 117 -8.17 -17.25 -2.68
C GLY A 117 -7.60 -16.51 -3.90
N LEU A 118 -7.45 -15.18 -3.84
CA LEU A 118 -6.94 -14.37 -4.94
C LEU A 118 -5.41 -14.37 -5.02
N PHE A 119 -4.72 -14.70 -3.92
CA PHE A 119 -3.27 -14.60 -3.82
C PHE A 119 -2.61 -15.94 -3.60
N GLU A 120 -1.40 -16.08 -4.13
CA GLU A 120 -0.50 -17.19 -3.80
C GLU A 120 0.40 -16.77 -2.61
N PRO A 121 0.71 -17.70 -1.69
CA PRO A 121 1.69 -17.43 -0.63
C PRO A 121 3.05 -17.08 -1.24
N ILE A 122 3.77 -16.17 -0.59
CA ILE A 122 5.13 -15.81 -0.99
C ILE A 122 6.08 -16.99 -0.73
N ASP A 123 6.83 -17.36 -1.75
CA ASP A 123 7.92 -18.32 -1.62
C ASP A 123 9.12 -17.67 -0.96
N THR A 124 9.31 -17.96 0.33
CA THR A 124 10.41 -17.40 1.14
C THR A 124 11.79 -17.89 0.71
N SER A 125 11.87 -18.95 -0.11
CA SER A 125 13.13 -19.40 -0.69
C SER A 125 13.58 -18.51 -1.85
N VAL A 126 12.64 -17.78 -2.47
CA VAL A 126 12.87 -16.82 -3.56
C VAL A 126 12.96 -15.41 -3.01
N VAL A 127 12.01 -15.03 -2.14
CA VAL A 127 11.94 -13.69 -1.54
C VAL A 127 12.68 -13.69 -0.21
N THR A 128 14.01 -13.73 -0.27
CA THR A 128 14.89 -13.80 0.91
C THR A 128 14.98 -12.48 1.68
N SER A 129 14.62 -11.36 1.07
CA SER A 129 14.63 -10.03 1.71
C SER A 129 13.62 -9.89 2.86
N LEU A 130 12.69 -10.83 3.02
CA LEU A 130 11.76 -10.83 4.17
C LEU A 130 12.49 -10.92 5.52
N ASP A 131 13.66 -11.55 5.57
CA ASP A 131 14.48 -11.65 6.79
C ASP A 131 15.04 -10.29 7.27
N HIS A 132 14.96 -9.27 6.41
CA HIS A 132 15.43 -7.91 6.71
C HIS A 132 14.31 -6.97 7.17
N LEU A 133 13.06 -7.45 7.20
CA LEU A 133 11.92 -6.67 7.63
C LEU A 133 11.76 -6.68 9.15
N TYR A 134 11.10 -5.64 9.67
CA TYR A 134 10.65 -5.62 11.05
C TYR A 134 9.56 -6.69 11.29
N ASP A 135 9.49 -7.26 12.47
CA ASP A 135 8.50 -8.29 12.82
C ASP A 135 7.06 -7.87 12.53
N PHE A 136 6.72 -6.60 12.77
CA PHE A 136 5.38 -6.08 12.51
C PHE A 136 5.03 -5.96 11.01
N ALA A 137 6.05 -5.96 10.14
CA ALA A 137 5.86 -5.88 8.69
C ALA A 137 5.68 -7.25 8.03
N LEU A 138 5.93 -8.32 8.78
CA LEU A 138 5.71 -9.67 8.29
C LEU A 138 4.21 -10.02 8.32
N ASP A 139 3.72 -10.61 7.24
CA ASP A 139 2.36 -11.15 7.19
C ASP A 139 2.34 -12.57 7.76
N ALA A 140 1.60 -12.77 8.86
CA ALA A 140 1.45 -14.08 9.49
C ALA A 140 0.80 -15.13 8.56
N ASN A 141 0.06 -14.70 7.54
CA ASN A 141 -0.59 -15.56 6.55
C ASN A 141 0.31 -15.84 5.34
N GLY A 142 1.42 -15.10 5.18
CA GLY A 142 2.43 -15.34 4.16
C GLY A 142 2.08 -14.86 2.75
N TYR A 143 1.08 -13.98 2.58
CA TYR A 143 0.67 -13.50 1.25
C TYR A 143 1.35 -12.20 0.82
N GLY A 144 1.92 -11.43 1.75
CA GLY A 144 2.65 -10.22 1.42
C GLY A 144 3.09 -9.43 2.65
N PRO A 145 4.30 -8.86 2.64
CA PRO A 145 4.76 -8.02 3.72
C PRO A 145 4.07 -6.65 3.69
N CYS A 146 4.03 -6.01 4.86
CA CYS A 146 3.70 -4.60 4.96
C CYS A 146 4.88 -3.76 4.42
N TYR A 147 4.68 -3.03 3.33
CA TYR A 147 5.72 -2.19 2.73
C TYR A 147 5.68 -0.75 3.25
N SER A 148 4.57 -0.32 3.85
CA SER A 148 4.38 1.05 4.34
C SER A 148 3.41 1.06 5.51
N LEU A 149 3.68 1.93 6.48
CA LEU A 149 2.76 2.28 7.56
C LEU A 149 2.42 3.76 7.42
N CYS A 150 1.16 4.09 7.65
CA CYS A 150 0.71 5.47 7.81
C CYS A 150 -0.14 5.60 9.08
N ARG A 151 -0.13 6.79 9.67
CA ARG A 151 -1.02 7.14 10.77
C ARG A 151 -2.17 7.98 10.23
N TYR A 152 -3.33 7.80 10.81
CA TYR A 152 -4.43 8.75 10.68
C TYR A 152 -4.42 9.68 11.87
N GLY A 153 -4.65 10.94 11.62
CA GLY A 153 -4.69 11.97 12.65
C GLY A 153 -5.33 13.24 12.13
N ILE A 154 -5.43 14.23 12.98
CA ILE A 154 -5.99 15.53 12.61
C ILE A 154 -4.91 16.36 11.92
N MET A 155 -5.24 16.90 10.75
CA MET A 155 -4.44 17.93 10.10
C MET A 155 -5.25 19.21 9.97
N TYR A 156 -4.60 20.35 10.14
CA TYR A 156 -5.23 21.64 9.90
C TYR A 156 -4.26 22.67 9.31
N ASN A 157 -4.80 23.64 8.61
CA ASN A 157 -4.08 24.81 8.13
C ASN A 157 -4.00 25.86 9.27
N ALA A 158 -2.81 26.04 9.84
CA ALA A 158 -2.60 26.94 10.98
C ALA A 158 -2.97 28.38 10.66
N ASP A 159 -2.62 28.88 9.47
CA ASP A 159 -2.92 30.25 9.07
C ASP A 159 -4.43 30.50 8.96
N ALA A 160 -5.18 29.49 8.50
CA ALA A 160 -6.63 29.60 8.41
C ALA A 160 -7.31 29.66 9.79
N LEU A 161 -6.86 28.83 10.74
CA LEU A 161 -7.38 28.83 12.12
C LEU A 161 -7.00 30.11 12.85
N GLU A 162 -5.75 30.59 12.73
CA GLU A 162 -5.31 31.85 13.30
C GLU A 162 -6.15 33.02 12.79
N LYS A 163 -6.37 33.10 11.49
CA LYS A 163 -7.21 34.10 10.87
C LYS A 163 -8.65 34.08 11.35
N ALA A 164 -9.19 32.89 11.62
CA ALA A 164 -10.53 32.69 12.15
C ALA A 164 -10.60 32.90 13.68
N GLY A 165 -9.46 33.01 14.37
CA GLY A 165 -9.38 33.14 15.82
C GLY A 165 -9.79 31.87 16.57
N LEU A 166 -9.60 30.69 15.92
CA LEU A 166 -10.00 29.39 16.44
C LEU A 166 -8.82 28.65 17.06
N PRO A 167 -9.04 27.87 18.13
CA PRO A 167 -8.01 26.99 18.69
C PRO A 167 -7.70 25.84 17.74
N ALA A 168 -6.58 25.16 17.96
CA ALA A 168 -6.28 23.89 17.31
C ALA A 168 -7.25 22.80 17.80
N PRO A 169 -7.78 21.94 16.91
CA PRO A 169 -8.54 20.76 17.32
C PRO A 169 -7.62 19.72 17.96
N THR A 170 -8.10 19.00 18.99
CA THR A 170 -7.31 17.98 19.70
C THR A 170 -7.93 16.59 19.69
N SER A 171 -9.21 16.49 19.31
CA SER A 171 -9.95 15.24 19.32
C SER A 171 -10.82 15.08 18.07
N TYR A 172 -11.11 13.85 17.68
CA TYR A 172 -12.02 13.59 16.55
C TYR A 172 -13.44 14.04 16.90
N GLU A 173 -13.89 13.80 18.16
CA GLU A 173 -15.18 14.29 18.66
C GLU A 173 -15.28 15.80 18.51
N GLY A 174 -14.23 16.55 18.91
CA GLY A 174 -14.18 18.00 18.85
C GLY A 174 -14.28 18.58 17.44
N LEU A 175 -14.01 17.81 16.38
CA LEU A 175 -14.18 18.27 15.00
C LEU A 175 -15.65 18.54 14.63
N PHE A 176 -16.58 18.02 15.40
CA PHE A 176 -18.03 18.23 15.21
C PHE A 176 -18.56 19.46 15.95
N ASP A 177 -17.71 20.18 16.71
CA ASP A 177 -18.10 21.40 17.40
C ASP A 177 -18.52 22.49 16.42
N ASP A 178 -19.54 23.27 16.82
CA ASP A 178 -20.08 24.37 16.01
C ASP A 178 -19.04 25.44 15.63
N GLN A 179 -17.97 25.57 16.43
CA GLN A 179 -16.88 26.52 16.13
C GLN A 179 -16.09 26.18 14.85
N TYR A 180 -16.05 24.89 14.45
CA TYR A 180 -15.38 24.44 13.24
C TYR A 180 -16.35 24.19 12.07
N ALA A 181 -17.64 24.52 12.26
CA ALA A 181 -18.65 24.29 11.26
C ALA A 181 -18.24 24.85 9.88
N HIS A 182 -18.40 24.05 8.86
CA HIS A 182 -18.06 24.37 7.47
C HIS A 182 -16.56 24.59 7.18
N MET A 183 -15.67 24.14 8.08
CA MET A 183 -14.22 24.16 7.85
C MET A 183 -13.61 22.75 7.77
N VAL A 184 -14.41 21.71 7.97
CA VAL A 184 -13.94 20.35 8.20
C VAL A 184 -14.27 19.46 7.00
N ALA A 185 -13.25 18.71 6.56
CA ALA A 185 -13.39 17.57 5.65
C ALA A 185 -13.12 16.28 6.40
N LEU A 186 -14.08 15.36 6.45
CA LEU A 186 -13.93 14.07 7.13
C LEU A 186 -14.00 12.89 6.16
N PRO A 187 -13.37 11.77 6.50
CA PRO A 187 -13.45 10.58 5.68
C PRO A 187 -14.87 9.98 5.69
N ASP A 188 -15.39 9.66 4.51
CA ASP A 188 -16.59 8.85 4.36
C ASP A 188 -16.35 7.42 4.85
N MET A 189 -17.40 6.73 5.29
CA MET A 189 -17.31 5.36 5.80
C MET A 189 -16.86 4.33 4.75
N THR A 190 -16.92 4.68 3.46
CA THR A 190 -16.39 3.86 2.37
C THR A 190 -14.89 4.06 2.13
N SER A 191 -14.29 5.09 2.74
CA SER A 191 -12.84 5.30 2.75
C SER A 191 -12.16 4.42 3.81
N THR A 192 -10.85 4.23 3.70
CA THR A 192 -10.10 3.47 4.72
C THR A 192 -10.09 4.17 6.09
N ALA A 193 -10.04 5.50 6.11
CA ALA A 193 -9.93 6.29 7.34
C ALA A 193 -11.24 6.35 8.14
N GLY A 194 -12.40 6.31 7.46
CA GLY A 194 -13.71 6.48 8.09
C GLY A 194 -14.00 5.49 9.22
N PRO A 195 -13.86 4.17 8.99
CA PRO A 195 -14.04 3.17 10.03
C PRO A 195 -13.07 3.32 11.21
N TYR A 196 -11.81 3.67 10.97
CA TYR A 196 -10.84 3.89 12.06
C TYR A 196 -11.22 5.08 12.93
N MET A 197 -11.54 6.22 12.33
CA MET A 197 -12.03 7.40 13.05
C MET A 197 -13.29 7.09 13.86
N LEU A 198 -14.25 6.37 13.27
CA LEU A 198 -15.51 5.99 13.91
C LEU A 198 -15.27 5.13 15.14
N VAL A 199 -14.38 4.13 15.06
CA VAL A 199 -14.06 3.24 16.19
C VAL A 199 -13.35 4.02 17.29
N ALA A 200 -12.34 4.83 16.97
CA ALA A 200 -11.61 5.65 17.95
C ALA A 200 -12.56 6.59 18.71
N MET A 201 -13.46 7.29 18.01
CA MET A 201 -14.48 8.12 18.62
C MET A 201 -15.42 7.30 19.51
N ALA A 202 -15.90 6.15 19.04
CA ALA A 202 -16.81 5.31 19.81
C ALA A 202 -16.18 4.86 21.13
N GLU A 203 -14.93 4.40 21.11
CA GLU A 203 -14.20 3.98 22.30
C GLU A 203 -14.02 5.13 23.30
N ALA A 204 -13.66 6.34 22.83
CA ALA A 204 -13.54 7.53 23.66
C ALA A 204 -14.88 7.95 24.29
N MET A 205 -15.98 7.74 23.59
CA MET A 205 -17.35 8.05 24.05
C MET A 205 -17.99 6.92 24.89
N GLY A 206 -17.22 5.87 25.24
CA GLY A 206 -17.67 4.77 26.08
C GLY A 206 -18.35 3.62 25.33
N GLY A 207 -18.27 3.61 24.03
CA GLY A 207 -18.59 2.48 23.14
C GLY A 207 -17.44 1.50 22.99
N SER A 208 -17.42 0.80 21.86
CA SER A 208 -16.35 -0.14 21.50
C SER A 208 -16.32 -0.35 19.97
N GLN A 209 -15.39 -1.16 19.52
CA GLN A 209 -15.31 -1.60 18.12
C GLN A 209 -16.57 -2.42 17.69
N GLU A 210 -17.27 -3.06 18.62
CA GLU A 210 -18.55 -3.76 18.38
C GLU A 210 -19.78 -2.86 18.60
N ASP A 211 -19.62 -1.73 19.33
CA ASP A 211 -20.69 -0.77 19.59
C ASP A 211 -20.23 0.66 19.26
N VAL A 212 -20.40 1.04 18.02
CA VAL A 212 -20.06 2.38 17.51
C VAL A 212 -21.24 3.36 17.62
N THR A 213 -22.32 2.99 18.32
CA THR A 213 -23.54 3.79 18.42
C THR A 213 -23.29 5.22 18.92
N PRO A 214 -22.48 5.47 20.00
CA PRO A 214 -22.28 6.83 20.50
C PRO A 214 -21.68 7.78 19.44
N ALA A 215 -20.66 7.31 18.70
CA ALA A 215 -20.03 8.11 17.64
C ALA A 215 -20.99 8.32 16.45
N MET A 216 -21.74 7.30 16.06
CA MET A 216 -22.73 7.42 14.99
C MET A 216 -23.84 8.42 15.31
N GLU A 217 -24.30 8.46 16.56
CA GLU A 217 -25.32 9.43 17.01
C GLU A 217 -24.79 10.86 16.91
N LEU A 218 -23.55 11.12 17.39
CA LEU A 218 -22.90 12.43 17.26
C LEU A 218 -22.75 12.84 15.78
N MET A 219 -22.23 11.94 14.96
CA MET A 219 -22.05 12.18 13.51
C MET A 219 -23.39 12.49 12.85
N GLN A 220 -24.46 11.77 13.18
CA GLN A 220 -25.78 12.01 12.62
C GLN A 220 -26.36 13.35 13.08
N GLU A 221 -26.16 13.73 14.34
CA GLU A 221 -26.63 15.01 14.90
C GLU A 221 -25.91 16.19 14.26
N LYS A 222 -24.60 16.08 14.08
CA LYS A 222 -23.71 17.18 13.69
C LYS A 222 -23.24 17.12 12.24
N LYS A 223 -23.76 16.24 11.42
CA LYS A 223 -23.32 16.05 10.01
C LYS A 223 -23.31 17.34 9.19
N ASP A 224 -24.23 18.28 9.49
CA ASP A 224 -24.35 19.54 8.76
C ASP A 224 -23.20 20.54 9.10
N ASN A 225 -22.42 20.28 10.16
CA ASN A 225 -21.22 21.04 10.50
C ASN A 225 -20.04 20.63 9.58
N ILE A 226 -20.07 19.45 9.01
CA ILE A 226 -19.01 18.91 8.16
C ILE A 226 -19.25 19.40 6.72
N ASN A 227 -18.23 20.04 6.16
CA ASN A 227 -18.34 20.61 4.82
C ASN A 227 -18.21 19.56 3.72
N ILE A 228 -17.29 18.60 3.92
CA ILE A 228 -16.99 17.57 2.92
C ILE A 228 -16.87 16.21 3.62
N TRP A 229 -17.53 15.20 3.05
CA TRP A 229 -17.28 13.78 3.32
C TRP A 229 -16.49 13.22 2.14
N TYR A 230 -15.17 13.05 2.30
CA TYR A 230 -14.29 12.65 1.21
C TYR A 230 -14.16 11.13 1.09
N THR A 231 -13.98 10.66 -0.14
CA THR A 231 -13.73 9.24 -0.45
C THR A 231 -12.33 9.01 -1.01
N ALA A 232 -11.70 10.05 -1.56
CA ALA A 232 -10.36 9.99 -2.13
C ALA A 232 -9.45 11.09 -1.57
N SER A 233 -8.15 10.82 -1.52
CA SER A 233 -7.14 11.80 -1.06
C SER A 233 -7.13 13.09 -1.88
N SER A 234 -7.44 13.00 -3.18
CA SER A 234 -7.57 14.17 -4.06
C SER A 234 -8.64 15.16 -3.63
N ASP A 235 -9.72 14.68 -3.00
CA ASP A 235 -10.81 15.54 -2.53
C ASP A 235 -10.31 16.46 -1.42
N VAL A 236 -9.51 15.91 -0.48
CA VAL A 236 -8.90 16.67 0.61
C VAL A 236 -7.91 17.69 0.07
N VAL A 237 -7.03 17.28 -0.85
CA VAL A 237 -6.03 18.18 -1.46
C VAL A 237 -6.73 19.34 -2.17
N ASN A 238 -7.77 19.07 -2.93
CA ASN A 238 -8.55 20.09 -3.61
C ASN A 238 -9.24 21.04 -2.62
N ALA A 239 -9.90 20.48 -1.58
CA ALA A 239 -10.60 21.28 -0.57
C ALA A 239 -9.66 22.22 0.19
N PHE A 240 -8.48 21.76 0.55
CA PHE A 240 -7.48 22.61 1.22
C PHE A 240 -6.90 23.67 0.28
N THR A 241 -6.61 23.31 -0.96
CA THR A 241 -6.05 24.25 -1.96
C THR A 241 -7.05 25.36 -2.31
N THR A 242 -8.34 25.04 -2.35
CA THR A 242 -9.41 26.02 -2.61
C THR A 242 -9.84 26.78 -1.37
N GLY A 243 -9.44 26.34 -0.17
CA GLY A 243 -9.88 26.89 1.10
C GLY A 243 -11.30 26.49 1.50
N GLU A 244 -11.87 25.48 0.84
CA GLU A 244 -13.20 24.94 1.14
C GLU A 244 -13.19 24.14 2.45
N ALA A 245 -12.05 23.51 2.80
CA ALA A 245 -11.80 22.95 4.11
C ALA A 245 -10.43 23.40 4.64
N ASN A 246 -10.29 23.41 5.96
CA ASN A 246 -9.04 23.80 6.63
C ASN A 246 -8.68 22.87 7.78
N ILE A 247 -9.51 21.88 8.06
CA ILE A 247 -9.32 20.84 9.08
C ILE A 247 -9.74 19.51 8.44
N THR A 248 -9.01 18.44 8.73
CA THR A 248 -9.33 17.10 8.23
C THR A 248 -8.79 16.02 9.16
N VAL A 249 -9.33 14.82 9.06
CA VAL A 249 -8.68 13.58 9.50
C VAL A 249 -8.05 12.94 8.28
N PHE A 250 -6.72 12.80 8.27
CA PHE A 250 -6.03 12.36 7.06
C PHE A 250 -4.77 11.54 7.39
N MET A 251 -4.13 10.98 6.39
CA MET A 251 -2.89 10.21 6.55
C MET A 251 -1.66 11.14 6.59
N ASP A 252 -0.74 10.88 7.51
CA ASP A 252 0.51 11.65 7.68
C ASP A 252 1.36 11.73 6.40
N ILE A 253 1.35 10.69 5.58
CA ILE A 253 2.08 10.65 4.30
C ILE A 253 1.64 11.73 3.28
N ASN A 254 0.46 12.31 3.44
CA ASN A 254 -0.03 13.39 2.55
C ASN A 254 0.38 14.79 3.00
N MET A 255 0.88 14.93 4.24
CA MET A 255 1.24 16.23 4.80
C MET A 255 2.33 16.96 3.99
N PRO A 256 3.43 16.31 3.57
CA PRO A 256 4.47 16.97 2.79
C PRO A 256 3.94 17.62 1.50
N GLY A 257 3.09 16.91 0.74
CA GLY A 257 2.51 17.44 -0.50
C GLY A 257 1.61 18.66 -0.29
N LEU A 258 0.86 18.69 0.81
CA LEU A 258 0.07 19.88 1.19
C LEU A 258 0.97 21.06 1.57
N MET A 259 2.07 20.81 2.30
CA MET A 259 3.04 21.85 2.65
C MET A 259 3.78 22.38 1.42
N GLU A 260 4.15 21.54 0.46
CA GLU A 260 4.77 21.93 -0.80
C GLU A 260 3.85 22.84 -1.64
N SER A 261 2.53 22.67 -1.50
CA SER A 261 1.54 23.57 -2.14
C SER A 261 1.43 24.94 -1.47
N GLY A 262 2.23 25.21 -0.42
CA GLY A 262 2.30 26.50 0.29
C GLY A 262 1.34 26.62 1.47
N LEU A 263 0.74 25.52 1.92
CA LEU A 263 -0.14 25.51 3.09
C LEU A 263 0.68 25.30 4.38
N ASN A 264 0.33 26.05 5.42
CA ASN A 264 0.94 25.92 6.75
C ASN A 264 0.23 24.80 7.53
N MET A 265 0.59 23.55 7.21
CA MET A 265 -0.06 22.38 7.78
C MET A 265 0.52 22.00 9.14
N VAL A 266 -0.34 21.68 10.08
CA VAL A 266 0.00 21.13 11.40
C VAL A 266 -0.68 19.80 11.59
N TRP A 267 0.08 18.84 12.13
CA TRP A 267 -0.39 17.52 12.54
C TRP A 267 -0.72 17.50 14.03
N VAL A 268 -1.80 16.83 14.38
CA VAL A 268 -2.19 16.55 15.77
C VAL A 268 -2.57 15.09 15.89
N ASP A 269 -1.90 14.38 16.80
CA ASP A 269 -2.36 13.07 17.24
C ASP A 269 -3.63 13.32 18.09
N ALA A 270 -4.75 12.72 17.69
CA ALA A 270 -6.01 12.92 18.39
C ALA A 270 -5.96 12.30 19.81
N GLU A 271 -6.74 12.85 20.72
CA GLU A 271 -6.81 12.37 22.11
C GLU A 271 -7.36 10.94 22.20
N GLU A 272 -8.11 10.52 21.21
CA GLU A 272 -8.68 9.18 21.09
C GLU A 272 -7.65 8.10 20.65
N GLY A 273 -6.51 8.48 20.10
CA GLY A 273 -5.44 7.56 19.68
C GLY A 273 -5.19 7.47 18.20
#